data_2e4228108ddcffd20b13ad79e0dd4151
#
_entry.id   2e4228108ddcffd20b13ad79e0dd4151
#
_cell.length_a   1.000
_cell.length_b   1.000
_cell.length_c   1.000
_cell.angle_alpha   90.00
_cell.angle_beta   90.00
_cell.angle_gamma   90.00
#
_symmetry.space_group_name_H-M   'P 1'
#
loop_
_entity.id
_entity.type
_entity.pdbx_description
1 polymer ?
#
loop_
_entity_poly.entity_id
_entity_poly.type
_entity_poly.pdbx_seq_one_letter_code
_entity_poly.pdbx_strand_id
1 'polypeptide(L)'
;VVGMPEGFVLEASGIDVAVNQAGGTATTVIDYSDGATELSMLTGTGTSLDLEVDGALGETLRASGFLEVDLFGFVQLSGNLAIEKRSATVTLAPTGGAATGEEVDVDLLSIGGTGLNAFAGVNGGTDDEMGLRLTGLEFGLALASEQADADPATTARTWTTLQATATGVSVVGMPEGFVLEASGID
;
A
#
# COMPACT_ATOMS: atom_id res chain seq x y z
N VAL A 1 4.74 0.97 22.67
CA VAL A 1 3.56 1.86 22.76
C VAL A 1 3.12 1.90 24.21
N VAL A 2 3.00 3.08 24.81
CA VAL A 2 2.65 3.23 26.25
C VAL A 2 1.12 3.16 26.39
N GLY A 3 0.63 2.28 27.27
CA GLY A 3 -0.80 2.18 27.61
C GLY A 3 -1.61 1.15 26.83
N MET A 4 -0.98 0.31 26.02
CA MET A 4 -1.65 -0.83 25.39
C MET A 4 -1.77 -2.00 26.38
N PRO A 5 -2.87 -2.78 26.32
CA PRO A 5 -3.03 -3.98 27.13
C PRO A 5 -1.96 -5.04 26.77
N GLU A 6 -1.63 -5.93 27.73
CA GLU A 6 -0.79 -7.10 27.46
C GLU A 6 -1.40 -7.92 26.31
N GLY A 7 -0.54 -8.39 25.36
CA GLY A 7 -0.98 -9.17 24.19
C GLY A 7 -1.36 -8.31 22.96
N PHE A 8 -1.33 -6.98 23.07
CA PHE A 8 -1.46 -6.11 21.90
C PHE A 8 -0.07 -5.64 21.45
N VAL A 9 0.30 -5.98 20.22
CA VAL A 9 1.51 -5.47 19.56
C VAL A 9 1.10 -4.65 18.33
N LEU A 10 1.71 -3.47 18.19
CA LEU A 10 1.69 -2.66 16.99
C LEU A 10 3.08 -2.05 16.83
N GLU A 11 3.84 -2.58 15.91
CA GLU A 11 5.19 -2.12 15.61
C GLU A 11 5.31 -1.76 14.14
N ALA A 12 6.07 -0.70 13.88
CA ALA A 12 6.41 -0.29 12.52
C ALA A 12 7.89 0.06 12.47
N SER A 13 8.56 -0.33 11.41
CA SER A 13 9.99 -0.09 11.21
C SER A 13 10.32 0.13 9.74
N GLY A 14 11.49 0.73 9.48
CA GLY A 14 11.90 1.02 8.11
C GLY A 14 10.92 1.95 7.40
N ILE A 15 10.35 2.92 8.13
CA ILE A 15 9.37 3.85 7.58
C ILE A 15 10.07 4.83 6.64
N ASP A 16 9.59 4.88 5.41
CA ASP A 16 9.90 5.91 4.42
C ASP A 16 8.64 6.71 4.12
N VAL A 17 8.75 8.03 4.11
CA VAL A 17 7.64 8.94 3.77
C VAL A 17 8.14 10.02 2.86
N ALA A 18 7.46 10.23 1.73
CA ALA A 18 7.72 11.34 0.83
C ALA A 18 6.41 12.06 0.50
N VAL A 19 6.47 13.38 0.53
CA VAL A 19 5.35 14.25 0.18
C VAL A 19 5.89 15.36 -0.71
N ASN A 20 5.28 15.55 -1.89
CA ASN A 20 5.56 16.64 -2.80
C ASN A 20 4.24 17.24 -3.26
N GLN A 21 3.95 18.45 -2.84
CA GLN A 21 2.67 19.09 -3.11
C GLN A 21 2.88 20.55 -3.53
N ALA A 22 2.08 20.99 -4.47
CA ALA A 22 1.95 22.38 -4.83
C ALA A 22 1.03 23.11 -3.84
N GLY A 23 1.19 24.41 -3.69
CA GLY A 23 0.36 25.22 -2.79
C GLY A 23 0.17 26.64 -3.29
N GLY A 24 -0.84 27.32 -2.77
CA GLY A 24 -1.19 28.67 -3.18
C GLY A 24 -1.65 28.73 -4.64
N THR A 25 -0.91 29.45 -5.49
CA THR A 25 -1.21 29.58 -6.94
C THR A 25 -0.32 28.67 -7.81
N ALA A 26 0.51 27.81 -7.19
CA ALA A 26 1.35 26.89 -7.94
C ALA A 26 0.48 25.79 -8.56
N THR A 27 0.77 25.44 -9.82
CA THR A 27 0.08 24.39 -10.57
C THR A 27 0.96 23.15 -10.77
N THR A 28 2.22 23.21 -10.37
CA THR A 28 3.21 22.13 -10.48
C THR A 28 4.05 22.06 -9.23
N VAL A 29 4.53 20.87 -8.91
CA VAL A 29 5.46 20.60 -7.80
C VAL A 29 6.89 20.89 -8.21
N ILE A 30 7.80 20.92 -7.23
CA ILE A 30 9.24 21.01 -7.51
C ILE A 30 9.76 19.61 -7.83
N ASP A 31 10.63 19.53 -8.83
CA ASP A 31 11.33 18.31 -9.17
C ASP A 31 12.68 18.27 -8.43
N TYR A 32 12.83 17.23 -7.58
CA TYR A 32 14.05 16.93 -6.83
C TYR A 32 14.75 15.67 -7.33
N SER A 33 14.34 15.14 -8.51
CA SER A 33 15.03 14.01 -9.11
C SER A 33 16.45 14.35 -9.52
N ASP A 34 17.27 13.32 -9.71
CA ASP A 34 18.68 13.46 -10.11
C ASP A 34 18.83 14.31 -11.36
N GLY A 35 19.67 15.34 -11.26
CA GLY A 35 19.94 16.30 -12.34
C GLY A 35 18.92 17.44 -12.50
N ALA A 36 17.86 17.49 -11.68
CA ALA A 36 16.90 18.61 -11.64
C ALA A 36 17.28 19.60 -10.51
N THR A 37 16.59 19.58 -9.39
CA THR A 37 16.90 20.43 -8.23
C THR A 37 17.60 19.63 -7.16
N GLU A 38 18.91 19.87 -6.97
CA GLU A 38 19.65 19.26 -5.86
C GLU A 38 19.48 20.11 -4.60
N LEU A 39 18.82 19.55 -3.60
CA LEU A 39 18.61 20.21 -2.32
C LEU A 39 18.98 19.31 -1.15
N SER A 40 20.07 19.67 -0.47
CA SER A 40 20.52 18.99 0.75
C SER A 40 20.09 19.80 1.97
N MET A 41 19.33 19.16 2.86
CA MET A 41 18.80 19.78 4.08
C MET A 41 19.59 19.30 5.30
N LEU A 42 20.04 20.24 6.12
CA LEU A 42 20.68 19.90 7.40
C LEU A 42 19.68 19.23 8.34
N THR A 43 20.00 18.03 8.78
CA THR A 43 19.18 17.23 9.72
C THR A 43 19.78 17.18 11.13
N GLY A 44 21.02 17.67 11.30
CA GLY A 44 21.74 17.74 12.57
C GLY A 44 23.14 18.26 12.38
N THR A 45 23.95 18.28 13.44
CA THR A 45 25.35 18.73 13.35
C THR A 45 26.15 17.75 12.49
N GLY A 46 26.50 18.17 11.27
CA GLY A 46 27.31 17.37 10.33
C GLY A 46 26.54 16.26 9.60
N THR A 47 25.21 16.28 9.64
CA THR A 47 24.33 15.36 8.90
C THR A 47 23.37 16.13 8.01
N SER A 48 23.11 15.60 6.82
CA SER A 48 22.13 16.13 5.86
C SER A 48 21.30 15.03 5.25
N LEU A 49 20.13 15.42 4.73
CA LEU A 49 19.25 14.61 3.92
C LEU A 49 19.09 15.28 2.56
N ASP A 50 19.34 14.55 1.51
CA ASP A 50 19.11 15.00 0.14
C ASP A 50 17.67 14.66 -0.27
N LEU A 51 16.96 15.63 -0.84
CA LEU A 51 15.62 15.39 -1.37
C LEU A 51 15.74 14.75 -2.76
N GLU A 52 15.05 13.62 -2.95
CA GLU A 52 15.09 12.82 -4.19
C GLU A 52 13.68 12.56 -4.73
N VAL A 53 12.73 13.45 -4.50
CA VAL A 53 11.33 13.24 -4.94
C VAL A 53 11.17 13.66 -6.39
N ASP A 54 10.77 12.71 -7.23
CA ASP A 54 10.54 12.92 -8.67
C ASP A 54 9.30 13.79 -8.91
N GLY A 55 9.52 15.01 -9.41
CA GLY A 55 8.46 15.96 -9.76
C GLY A 55 7.66 15.58 -10.99
N ALA A 56 8.15 14.66 -11.83
CA ALA A 56 7.39 14.16 -12.97
C ALA A 56 6.15 13.33 -12.55
N LEU A 57 6.13 12.85 -11.33
CA LEU A 57 4.96 12.17 -10.75
C LEU A 57 3.83 13.14 -10.35
N GLY A 58 4.07 14.46 -10.41
CA GLY A 58 3.14 15.47 -9.94
C GLY A 58 2.99 15.51 -8.42
N GLU A 59 1.82 15.92 -7.94
CA GLU A 59 1.52 15.89 -6.51
C GLU A 59 1.51 14.45 -6.00
N THR A 60 2.38 14.16 -5.03
CA THR A 60 2.61 12.81 -4.52
C THR A 60 2.63 12.79 -3.01
N LEU A 61 1.98 11.80 -2.43
CA LEU A 61 2.14 11.38 -1.04
C LEU A 61 2.39 9.88 -1.06
N ARG A 62 3.52 9.43 -0.52
CA ARG A 62 3.81 8.01 -0.36
C ARG A 62 4.35 7.72 1.03
N ALA A 63 4.02 6.55 1.54
CA ALA A 63 4.59 6.00 2.74
C ALA A 63 4.76 4.50 2.57
N SER A 64 5.86 3.95 3.08
CA SER A 64 6.10 2.52 3.09
C SER A 64 6.85 2.12 4.35
N GLY A 65 6.79 0.83 4.70
CA GLY A 65 7.51 0.29 5.85
C GLY A 65 7.06 -1.11 6.19
N PHE A 66 7.76 -1.70 7.13
CA PHE A 66 7.37 -2.97 7.74
C PHE A 66 6.39 -2.71 8.88
N LEU A 67 5.30 -3.45 8.90
CA LEU A 67 4.27 -3.41 9.93
C LEU A 67 4.15 -4.78 10.61
N GLU A 68 4.04 -4.77 11.93
CA GLU A 68 3.68 -5.94 12.73
C GLU A 68 2.53 -5.59 13.66
N VAL A 69 1.49 -6.40 13.59
CA VAL A 69 0.28 -6.29 14.41
C VAL A 69 0.01 -7.64 15.06
N ASP A 70 -0.17 -7.65 16.37
CA ASP A 70 -0.72 -8.80 17.10
C ASP A 70 -1.87 -8.31 17.98
N LEU A 71 -3.02 -8.90 17.79
CA LEU A 71 -4.22 -8.64 18.56
C LEU A 71 -4.51 -9.83 19.48
N PHE A 72 -3.79 -9.89 20.61
CA PHE A 72 -3.99 -10.90 21.66
C PHE A 72 -3.84 -12.35 21.18
N GLY A 73 -3.02 -12.60 20.15
CA GLY A 73 -2.88 -13.90 19.54
C GLY A 73 -4.10 -14.39 18.75
N PHE A 74 -5.12 -13.54 18.56
CA PHE A 74 -6.28 -13.86 17.73
C PHE A 74 -6.09 -13.46 16.27
N VAL A 75 -5.46 -12.32 16.02
CA VAL A 75 -5.14 -11.83 14.68
C VAL A 75 -3.72 -11.32 14.68
N GLN A 76 -2.92 -11.87 13.80
CA GLN A 76 -1.55 -11.41 13.56
C GLN A 76 -1.38 -11.05 12.09
N LEU A 77 -0.63 -9.99 11.84
CA LEU A 77 -0.25 -9.54 10.51
C LEU A 77 1.17 -9.00 10.57
N SER A 78 2.04 -9.45 9.69
CA SER A 78 3.38 -8.90 9.55
C SER A 78 3.80 -8.85 8.09
N GLY A 79 4.56 -7.82 7.70
CA GLY A 79 5.12 -7.68 6.37
C GLY A 79 5.26 -6.23 5.92
N ASN A 80 5.65 -6.04 4.67
CA ASN A 80 5.84 -4.72 4.11
C ASN A 80 4.55 -4.19 3.48
N LEU A 81 4.24 -2.94 3.78
CA LEU A 81 3.11 -2.21 3.22
C LEU A 81 3.58 -0.90 2.61
N ALA A 82 2.93 -0.49 1.53
CA ALA A 82 3.11 0.80 0.90
C ALA A 82 1.77 1.41 0.54
N ILE A 83 1.68 2.72 0.66
CA ILE A 83 0.55 3.53 0.21
C ILE A 83 1.09 4.68 -0.63
N GLU A 84 0.46 4.96 -1.76
CA GLU A 84 0.78 6.10 -2.60
C GLU A 84 -0.50 6.78 -3.10
N LYS A 85 -0.53 8.09 -3.01
CA LYS A 85 -1.55 8.94 -3.65
C LYS A 85 -0.86 9.86 -4.63
N ARG A 86 -1.32 9.87 -5.89
CA ARG A 86 -0.83 10.74 -6.97
C ARG A 86 -1.87 10.90 -8.06
N SER A 87 -1.68 11.85 -8.95
CA SER A 87 -2.39 11.90 -10.22
C SER A 87 -1.78 10.95 -11.25
N ALA A 88 -2.59 10.38 -12.12
CA ALA A 88 -2.13 9.50 -13.20
C ALA A 88 -3.08 9.58 -14.39
N THR A 89 -2.56 9.33 -15.60
CA THR A 89 -3.39 9.06 -16.77
C THR A 89 -3.54 7.55 -16.93
N VAL A 90 -4.77 7.06 -17.04
CA VAL A 90 -5.07 5.63 -17.22
C VAL A 90 -5.79 5.42 -18.56
N THR A 91 -5.59 4.25 -19.16
CA THR A 91 -6.28 3.88 -20.40
C THR A 91 -7.39 2.89 -20.07
N LEU A 92 -8.62 3.25 -20.39
CA LEU A 92 -9.78 2.37 -20.21
C LEU A 92 -9.80 1.26 -21.26
N ALA A 93 -10.45 0.14 -20.96
CA ALA A 93 -10.68 -0.90 -21.94
C ALA A 93 -11.50 -0.35 -23.14
N PRO A 94 -11.12 -0.70 -24.38
CA PRO A 94 -11.85 -0.21 -25.54
C PRO A 94 -13.28 -0.75 -25.57
N THR A 95 -14.25 0.11 -25.92
CA THR A 95 -15.66 -0.24 -26.04
C THR A 95 -16.16 0.00 -27.45
N GLY A 96 -17.23 -0.67 -27.87
CA GLY A 96 -17.91 -0.41 -29.12
C GLY A 96 -17.12 -0.73 -30.39
N GLY A 97 -16.08 -1.59 -30.31
CA GLY A 97 -15.24 -1.93 -31.46
C GLY A 97 -14.14 -0.91 -31.75
N ALA A 98 -13.85 0.01 -30.86
CA ALA A 98 -12.71 0.92 -30.93
C ALA A 98 -11.38 0.12 -30.88
N ALA A 99 -10.36 0.60 -31.62
CA ALA A 99 -9.04 -0.03 -31.66
C ALA A 99 -8.19 0.30 -30.41
N THR A 100 -8.47 1.42 -29.74
CA THR A 100 -7.77 1.92 -28.54
C THR A 100 -8.77 2.33 -27.48
N GLY A 101 -8.38 2.25 -26.22
CA GLY A 101 -9.15 2.75 -25.10
C GLY A 101 -9.08 4.28 -24.96
N GLU A 102 -9.99 4.83 -24.20
CA GLU A 102 -9.99 6.23 -23.77
C GLU A 102 -8.91 6.46 -22.72
N GLU A 103 -8.14 7.54 -22.83
CA GLU A 103 -7.24 8.01 -21.77
C GLU A 103 -8.00 8.95 -20.83
N VAL A 104 -7.82 8.74 -19.53
CA VAL A 104 -8.52 9.48 -18.47
C VAL A 104 -7.53 9.88 -17.39
N ASP A 105 -7.55 11.15 -17.00
CA ASP A 105 -6.79 11.63 -15.86
C ASP A 105 -7.54 11.32 -14.55
N VAL A 106 -6.84 10.71 -13.61
CA VAL A 106 -7.42 10.25 -12.35
C VAL A 106 -6.58 10.66 -11.14
N ASP A 107 -7.23 10.84 -10.02
CA ASP A 107 -6.61 10.77 -8.71
C ASP A 107 -6.55 9.32 -8.29
N LEU A 108 -5.33 8.81 -8.14
CA LEU A 108 -5.04 7.41 -7.83
C LEU A 108 -4.55 7.27 -6.39
N LEU A 109 -5.21 6.41 -5.63
CA LEU A 109 -4.72 5.88 -4.38
C LEU A 109 -4.36 4.42 -4.58
N SER A 110 -3.11 4.07 -4.40
CA SER A 110 -2.62 2.70 -4.42
C SER A 110 -2.18 2.23 -3.03
N ILE A 111 -2.49 0.98 -2.70
CA ILE A 111 -2.05 0.31 -1.48
C ILE A 111 -1.49 -1.04 -1.90
N GLY A 112 -0.24 -1.29 -1.55
CA GLY A 112 0.44 -2.54 -1.85
C GLY A 112 0.98 -3.21 -0.60
N GLY A 113 1.08 -4.53 -0.65
CA GLY A 113 1.71 -5.31 0.40
C GLY A 113 2.51 -6.46 -0.18
N THR A 114 3.67 -6.75 0.41
CA THR A 114 4.52 -7.87 -0.02
C THR A 114 5.16 -8.58 1.16
N GLY A 115 5.35 -9.90 1.02
CA GLY A 115 5.90 -10.74 2.07
C GLY A 115 5.03 -10.78 3.33
N LEU A 116 3.73 -10.53 3.19
CA LEU A 116 2.81 -10.50 4.31
C LEU A 116 2.54 -11.91 4.83
N ASN A 117 2.54 -12.05 6.15
CA ASN A 117 2.07 -13.23 6.84
C ASN A 117 0.90 -12.83 7.73
N ALA A 118 -0.18 -13.59 7.67
CA ALA A 118 -1.37 -13.35 8.47
C ALA A 118 -1.80 -14.62 9.20
N PHE A 119 -2.32 -14.44 10.39
CA PHE A 119 -2.94 -15.50 11.18
C PHE A 119 -4.25 -14.99 11.76
N ALA A 120 -5.27 -15.85 11.75
CA ALA A 120 -6.54 -15.61 12.41
C ALA A 120 -6.99 -16.88 13.13
N GLY A 121 -7.09 -16.81 14.46
CA GLY A 121 -7.39 -17.98 15.28
C GLY A 121 -7.29 -17.71 16.76
N VAL A 122 -6.76 -18.68 17.49
CA VAL A 122 -6.47 -18.59 18.93
C VAL A 122 -5.04 -19.03 19.19
N ASN A 123 -4.43 -18.49 20.25
CA ASN A 123 -3.05 -18.77 20.68
C ASN A 123 -2.00 -18.56 19.58
N GLY A 124 -2.20 -17.61 18.68
CA GLY A 124 -1.27 -17.30 17.59
C GLY A 124 0.14 -17.05 18.11
N GLY A 125 1.15 -17.62 17.41
CA GLY A 125 2.56 -17.51 17.80
C GLY A 125 3.02 -18.45 18.91
N THR A 126 2.16 -19.37 19.36
CA THR A 126 2.49 -20.41 20.35
C THR A 126 2.45 -21.81 19.75
N ASP A 127 2.94 -22.82 20.49
CA ASP A 127 2.87 -24.23 20.07
C ASP A 127 1.43 -24.75 20.03
N ASP A 128 0.51 -24.09 20.73
CA ASP A 128 -0.92 -24.45 20.82
C ASP A 128 -1.80 -23.60 19.88
N GLU A 129 -1.22 -22.97 18.85
CA GLU A 129 -1.98 -22.18 17.92
C GLU A 129 -3.01 -23.00 17.14
N MET A 130 -4.21 -22.43 16.96
CA MET A 130 -5.28 -23.04 16.17
C MET A 130 -5.98 -21.96 15.32
N GLY A 131 -5.99 -22.13 13.99
CA GLY A 131 -6.61 -21.15 13.12
C GLY A 131 -6.19 -21.28 11.65
N LEU A 132 -6.42 -20.18 10.94
CA LEU A 132 -6.04 -20.02 9.55
C LEU A 132 -4.75 -19.19 9.46
N ARG A 133 -3.77 -19.69 8.72
CA ARG A 133 -2.51 -19.00 8.43
C ARG A 133 -2.37 -18.78 6.92
N LEU A 134 -2.06 -17.54 6.55
CA LEU A 134 -1.61 -17.18 5.20
C LEU A 134 -0.13 -16.83 5.25
N THR A 135 0.62 -17.29 4.25
CA THR A 135 2.06 -17.02 4.13
C THR A 135 2.38 -16.46 2.75
N GLY A 136 3.30 -15.48 2.74
CA GLY A 136 3.77 -14.87 1.52
C GLY A 136 2.65 -14.23 0.69
N LEU A 137 1.71 -13.57 1.37
CA LEU A 137 0.66 -12.79 0.70
C LEU A 137 1.30 -11.56 0.07
N GLU A 138 0.96 -11.33 -1.20
CA GLU A 138 1.27 -10.14 -1.97
C GLU A 138 -0.02 -9.60 -2.56
N PHE A 139 -0.25 -8.30 -2.47
CA PHE A 139 -1.43 -7.69 -3.06
C PHE A 139 -1.16 -6.27 -3.54
N GLY A 140 -1.97 -5.84 -4.54
CA GLY A 140 -2.07 -4.46 -4.99
C GLY A 140 -3.54 -4.05 -5.10
N LEU A 141 -3.89 -2.97 -4.42
CA LEU A 141 -5.21 -2.30 -4.50
C LEU A 141 -5.03 -0.94 -5.13
N ALA A 142 -5.77 -0.65 -6.19
CA ALA A 142 -5.84 0.66 -6.82
C ALA A 142 -7.27 1.20 -6.75
N LEU A 143 -7.40 2.40 -6.22
CA LEU A 143 -8.64 3.18 -6.18
C LEU A 143 -8.42 4.42 -7.04
N ALA A 144 -9.10 4.52 -8.17
CA ALA A 144 -9.00 5.63 -9.10
C ALA A 144 -10.32 6.41 -9.12
N SER A 145 -10.21 7.73 -9.08
CA SER A 145 -11.33 8.66 -9.28
C SER A 145 -10.97 9.61 -10.40
N GLU A 146 -11.82 9.70 -11.40
CA GLU A 146 -11.65 10.66 -12.48
C GLU A 146 -11.53 12.08 -11.93
N GLN A 147 -10.58 12.83 -12.44
CA GLN A 147 -10.45 14.24 -12.09
C GLN A 147 -11.66 15.00 -12.62
N ALA A 148 -12.26 15.82 -11.76
CA ALA A 148 -13.46 16.54 -12.12
C ALA A 148 -13.18 17.53 -13.27
N ASP A 149 -13.96 17.42 -14.34
CA ASP A 149 -14.06 18.47 -15.33
C ASP A 149 -14.59 19.77 -14.72
N ALA A 150 -14.37 20.89 -15.41
CA ALA A 150 -14.86 22.20 -14.98
C ALA A 150 -16.41 22.30 -14.91
N ASP A 151 -17.14 21.27 -15.38
CA ASP A 151 -18.59 21.19 -15.31
C ASP A 151 -19.05 20.48 -14.02
N PRO A 152 -19.62 21.21 -13.03
CA PRO A 152 -20.06 20.64 -11.76
C PRO A 152 -21.24 19.65 -11.90
N ALA A 153 -21.84 19.51 -13.08
CA ALA A 153 -22.92 18.55 -13.34
C ALA A 153 -22.37 17.14 -13.69
N THR A 154 -21.08 17.00 -13.96
CA THR A 154 -20.46 15.70 -14.30
C THR A 154 -20.09 14.96 -13.01
N THR A 155 -20.65 13.76 -12.82
CA THR A 155 -20.25 12.88 -11.72
C THR A 155 -18.97 12.16 -12.11
N ALA A 156 -17.90 12.30 -11.32
CA ALA A 156 -16.63 11.62 -11.53
C ALA A 156 -16.81 10.09 -11.54
N ARG A 157 -16.24 9.45 -12.55
CA ARG A 157 -16.19 7.98 -12.64
C ARG A 157 -15.16 7.45 -11.63
N THR A 158 -15.39 6.25 -11.11
CA THR A 158 -14.46 5.62 -10.15
C THR A 158 -14.20 4.17 -10.55
N TRP A 159 -12.98 3.72 -10.25
CA TRP A 159 -12.56 2.34 -10.50
C TRP A 159 -11.85 1.78 -9.28
N THR A 160 -12.07 0.49 -9.04
CA THR A 160 -11.37 -0.28 -8.01
C THR A 160 -10.76 -1.51 -8.67
N THR A 161 -9.48 -1.70 -8.47
CA THR A 161 -8.76 -2.89 -8.95
C THR A 161 -8.02 -3.50 -7.78
N LEU A 162 -8.21 -4.81 -7.56
CA LEU A 162 -7.49 -5.60 -6.56
C LEU A 162 -6.91 -6.84 -7.24
N GLN A 163 -5.64 -7.08 -7.00
CA GLN A 163 -4.98 -8.33 -7.31
C GLN A 163 -4.22 -8.80 -6.07
N ALA A 164 -4.32 -10.09 -5.76
CA ALA A 164 -3.64 -10.68 -4.61
C ALA A 164 -3.20 -12.11 -4.95
N THR A 165 -2.05 -12.50 -4.43
CA THR A 165 -1.53 -13.87 -4.48
C THR A 165 -1.01 -14.27 -3.11
N ALA A 166 -1.06 -15.56 -2.77
CA ALA A 166 -0.47 -16.09 -1.56
C ALA A 166 0.33 -17.36 -1.89
N THR A 167 1.49 -17.52 -1.25
CA THR A 167 2.31 -18.73 -1.45
C THR A 167 1.75 -19.93 -0.71
N GLY A 168 1.00 -19.71 0.38
CA GLY A 168 0.36 -20.78 1.12
C GLY A 168 -0.81 -20.31 1.98
N VAL A 169 -1.79 -21.20 2.09
CA VAL A 169 -2.91 -21.10 3.03
C VAL A 169 -2.98 -22.42 3.77
N SER A 170 -2.94 -22.40 5.08
CA SER A 170 -3.01 -23.60 5.92
C SER A 170 -3.93 -23.40 7.11
N VAL A 171 -4.54 -24.48 7.55
CA VAL A 171 -5.22 -24.55 8.84
C VAL A 171 -4.30 -25.24 9.81
N VAL A 172 -3.97 -24.56 10.93
CA VAL A 172 -3.03 -25.04 11.95
C VAL A 172 -3.78 -25.46 13.22
N GLY A 173 -3.17 -26.34 14.02
CA GLY A 173 -3.72 -26.77 15.31
C GLY A 173 -4.92 -27.72 15.23
N MET A 174 -5.25 -28.28 14.07
CA MET A 174 -6.32 -29.26 13.93
C MET A 174 -5.90 -30.63 14.43
N PRO A 175 -6.87 -31.44 14.95
CA PRO A 175 -6.58 -32.82 15.35
C PRO A 175 -5.94 -33.62 14.23
N GLU A 176 -5.17 -34.67 14.58
CA GLU A 176 -4.55 -35.57 13.61
C GLU A 176 -5.55 -36.09 12.59
N GLY A 177 -5.22 -35.98 11.30
CA GLY A 177 -6.04 -36.41 10.18
C GLY A 177 -6.86 -35.33 9.49
N PHE A 178 -6.87 -34.09 9.99
CA PHE A 178 -7.45 -32.96 9.27
C PHE A 178 -6.33 -32.15 8.59
N VAL A 179 -6.32 -32.15 7.27
CA VAL A 179 -5.39 -31.34 6.48
C VAL A 179 -6.21 -30.51 5.50
N LEU A 180 -6.06 -29.19 5.55
CA LEU A 180 -6.52 -28.26 4.52
C LEU A 180 -5.32 -27.42 4.09
N GLU A 181 -4.87 -27.66 2.89
CA GLU A 181 -3.77 -26.91 2.28
C GLU A 181 -4.23 -26.36 0.92
N ALA A 182 -3.93 -25.11 0.64
CA ALA A 182 -4.10 -24.52 -0.67
C ALA A 182 -2.79 -23.80 -1.03
N SER A 183 -2.35 -23.96 -2.28
CA SER A 183 -1.17 -23.31 -2.82
C SER A 183 -1.44 -22.72 -4.19
N GLY A 184 -0.80 -21.59 -4.53
CA GLY A 184 -0.99 -20.94 -5.82
C GLY A 184 -2.39 -20.38 -6.01
N ILE A 185 -2.89 -19.65 -5.02
CA ILE A 185 -4.18 -18.95 -5.11
C ILE A 185 -3.93 -17.62 -5.82
N ASP A 186 -4.49 -17.47 -7.00
CA ASP A 186 -4.52 -16.25 -7.82
C ASP A 186 -5.88 -15.54 -7.70
#